data_3de37299074b695015492407f3b9a7b4
#
_entry.id   3de37299074b695015492407f3b9a7b4
#
_cell.length_a   1.000
_cell.length_b   1.000
_cell.length_c   1.000
_cell.angle_alpha   90.00
_cell.angle_beta   90.00
_cell.angle_gamma   90.00
#
_symmetry.space_group_name_H-M   'P 1'
#
loop_
_entity.id
_entity.type
_entity.pdbx_description
1 polymer ?
#
loop_
_entity_poly.entity_id
_entity_poly.type
_entity_poly.pdbx_seq_one_letter_code
_entity_poly.pdbx_strand_id
1 'polypeptide(L)'
;MRHTLASIAFILTTTIAAAQTYDVYAIRYATIPDFPVAGLIKGADESRKIDIAMMVWLVRGGGHTIVVDSGFYRPQFFKSWKVADFVRPDEAVARAGVKPEEVTDVILTHAHWDHADGADLFPKAQVWIQKEEYRYYTADAWQPDGKHGGIEPEDMAYLLRANTEGRLHLVDGDREILPGIRVFIGGRHTFASQYVSVTAKPGPVVLASDNMYLYENLDKHVPIAQTFDAASNLAAQDRMKTLVKDPRFIIPGHDPAVLTRFPKVADGVVRIE
;
A
#
# COMPACT_ATOMS: atom_id res chain seq x y z
N MET A 1 0.71 48.58 56.39
CA MET A 1 0.81 48.27 54.94
C MET A 1 0.45 46.81 54.72
N ARG A 2 -0.74 46.53 54.14
CA ARG A 2 -1.19 45.16 53.88
C ARG A 2 -0.88 44.87 52.40
N HIS A 3 -0.01 43.88 52.14
CA HIS A 3 0.28 43.41 50.79
C HIS A 3 -0.74 42.34 50.38
N THR A 4 -1.57 42.66 49.42
CA THR A 4 -2.49 41.70 48.81
C THR A 4 -1.75 40.97 47.67
N LEU A 5 -1.49 39.67 47.83
CA LEU A 5 -0.97 38.78 46.81
C LEU A 5 -2.13 38.37 45.89
N ALA A 6 -2.10 38.80 44.64
CA ALA A 6 -3.02 38.33 43.59
C ALA A 6 -2.48 37.04 43.00
N SER A 7 -3.19 35.93 43.20
CA SER A 7 -2.89 34.62 42.58
C SER A 7 -3.47 34.63 41.15
N ILE A 8 -2.58 34.54 40.16
CA ILE A 8 -2.96 34.35 38.74
C ILE A 8 -3.10 32.84 38.52
N ALA A 9 -4.32 32.37 38.34
CA ALA A 9 -4.59 31.00 37.95
C ALA A 9 -4.37 30.84 36.43
N PHE A 10 -3.37 30.07 36.01
CA PHE A 10 -3.18 29.67 34.63
C PHE A 10 -4.15 28.51 34.31
N ILE A 11 -5.18 28.80 33.51
CA ILE A 11 -6.06 27.75 32.96
C ILE A 11 -5.35 27.14 31.75
N LEU A 12 -4.80 25.94 31.89
CA LEU A 12 -4.32 25.10 30.78
C LEU A 12 -5.56 24.56 30.04
N THR A 13 -5.87 25.15 28.92
CA THR A 13 -6.85 24.59 27.97
C THR A 13 -6.14 23.48 27.18
N THR A 14 -6.36 22.23 27.52
CA THR A 14 -5.98 21.09 26.71
C THR A 14 -6.92 21.02 25.49
N THR A 15 -6.48 21.50 24.34
CA THR A 15 -7.12 21.21 23.06
C THR A 15 -6.93 19.73 22.76
N ILE A 16 -7.99 18.93 22.88
CA ILE A 16 -8.01 17.56 22.33
C ILE A 16 -8.00 17.74 20.82
N ALA A 17 -6.84 17.51 20.19
CA ALA A 17 -6.76 17.44 18.73
C ALA A 17 -7.67 16.28 18.28
N ALA A 18 -8.66 16.57 17.45
CA ALA A 18 -9.48 15.53 16.84
C ALA A 18 -8.55 14.58 16.05
N ALA A 19 -8.77 13.27 16.22
CA ALA A 19 -7.98 12.30 15.48
C ALA A 19 -8.10 12.58 13.98
N GLN A 20 -6.95 12.66 13.31
CA GLN A 20 -6.87 12.89 11.88
C GLN A 20 -7.55 11.75 11.13
N THR A 21 -8.49 12.07 10.23
CA THR A 21 -9.17 11.07 9.40
C THR A 21 -8.94 11.34 7.93
N TYR A 22 -8.91 10.25 7.15
CA TYR A 22 -8.62 10.27 5.73
C TYR A 22 -9.80 9.74 4.90
N ASP A 23 -9.89 10.21 3.66
CA ASP A 23 -10.65 9.58 2.59
C ASP A 23 -9.74 8.58 1.87
N VAL A 24 -10.23 7.37 1.61
CA VAL A 24 -9.47 6.28 0.99
C VAL A 24 -10.15 5.87 -0.30
N TYR A 25 -9.37 5.69 -1.36
CA TYR A 25 -9.85 5.26 -2.68
C TYR A 25 -9.01 4.10 -3.18
N ALA A 26 -9.65 3.12 -3.83
CA ALA A 26 -8.96 2.13 -4.65
C ALA A 26 -9.10 2.54 -6.12
N ILE A 27 -8.00 2.50 -6.84
CA ILE A 27 -7.89 2.97 -8.24
C ILE A 27 -7.30 1.85 -9.08
N ARG A 28 -8.12 1.28 -9.97
CA ARG A 28 -7.65 0.32 -10.95
C ARG A 28 -6.98 1.06 -12.10
N TYR A 29 -5.74 0.70 -12.40
CA TYR A 29 -4.98 1.24 -13.52
C TYR A 29 -4.76 0.23 -14.66
N ALA A 30 -4.97 -1.08 -14.40
CA ALA A 30 -4.91 -2.12 -15.43
C ALA A 30 -5.68 -3.37 -14.99
N THR A 31 -5.79 -4.32 -15.92
CA THR A 31 -6.31 -5.68 -15.70
C THR A 31 -5.31 -6.69 -16.26
N ILE A 32 -5.05 -7.79 -15.55
CA ILE A 32 -4.39 -8.96 -16.13
C ILE A 32 -5.43 -10.06 -16.24
N PRO A 33 -5.86 -10.40 -17.47
CA PRO A 33 -6.92 -11.37 -17.70
C PRO A 33 -6.41 -12.81 -17.52
N ASP A 34 -7.34 -13.71 -17.22
CA ASP A 34 -7.12 -15.16 -17.15
C ASP A 34 -5.98 -15.58 -16.21
N PHE A 35 -5.73 -14.82 -15.13
CA PHE A 35 -4.66 -15.14 -14.19
C PHE A 35 -4.99 -16.41 -13.39
N PRO A 36 -4.05 -17.38 -13.26
CA PRO A 36 -4.29 -18.61 -12.49
C PRO A 36 -4.48 -18.30 -11.00
N VAL A 37 -5.60 -18.70 -10.42
CA VAL A 37 -5.87 -18.51 -8.99
C VAL A 37 -4.86 -19.24 -8.11
N ALA A 38 -4.31 -20.36 -8.59
CA ALA A 38 -3.23 -21.09 -7.93
C ALA A 38 -1.94 -20.26 -7.77
N GLY A 39 -1.74 -19.22 -8.58
CA GLY A 39 -0.66 -18.23 -8.42
C GLY A 39 -0.91 -17.19 -7.33
N LEU A 40 -2.16 -17.10 -6.83
CA LEU A 40 -2.61 -16.13 -5.82
C LEU A 40 -2.89 -16.80 -4.47
N ILE A 41 -3.51 -17.97 -4.50
CA ILE A 41 -3.96 -18.71 -3.31
C ILE A 41 -3.26 -20.05 -3.25
N LYS A 42 -2.55 -20.31 -2.18
CA LYS A 42 -1.84 -21.56 -1.98
C LYS A 42 -2.82 -22.74 -1.94
N GLY A 43 -2.61 -23.72 -2.83
CA GLY A 43 -3.43 -24.93 -2.91
C GLY A 43 -4.78 -24.73 -3.60
N ALA A 44 -5.02 -23.61 -4.29
CA ALA A 44 -6.20 -23.45 -5.12
C ALA A 44 -6.16 -24.37 -6.34
N ASP A 45 -7.36 -24.67 -6.88
CA ASP A 45 -7.52 -25.44 -8.12
C ASP A 45 -6.80 -24.76 -9.28
N GLU A 46 -5.90 -25.48 -9.94
CA GLU A 46 -5.08 -24.99 -11.05
C GLU A 46 -5.88 -24.59 -12.29
N SER A 47 -7.10 -25.13 -12.45
CA SER A 47 -7.99 -24.80 -13.55
C SER A 47 -8.70 -23.45 -13.38
N ARG A 48 -8.77 -22.93 -12.14
CA ARG A 48 -9.42 -21.64 -11.84
C ARG A 48 -8.60 -20.49 -12.37
N LYS A 49 -9.30 -19.56 -13.03
CA LYS A 49 -8.72 -18.30 -13.51
C LYS A 49 -9.59 -17.14 -13.07
N ILE A 50 -8.98 -15.97 -12.96
CA ILE A 50 -9.63 -14.72 -12.63
C ILE A 50 -8.93 -13.56 -13.36
N ASP A 51 -9.68 -12.55 -13.74
CA ASP A 51 -9.10 -11.30 -14.20
C ASP A 51 -8.70 -10.48 -12.97
N ILE A 52 -7.41 -10.33 -12.73
CA ILE A 52 -6.93 -9.56 -11.56
C ILE A 52 -6.91 -8.06 -11.86
N ALA A 53 -7.26 -7.29 -10.84
CA ALA A 53 -7.18 -5.83 -10.90
C ALA A 53 -5.79 -5.37 -10.45
N MET A 54 -5.14 -4.58 -11.28
CA MET A 54 -3.92 -3.87 -10.91
C MET A 54 -4.32 -2.54 -10.31
N MET A 55 -4.03 -2.34 -9.01
CA MET A 55 -4.55 -1.22 -8.23
C MET A 55 -3.44 -0.44 -7.53
N VAL A 56 -3.70 0.85 -7.36
CA VAL A 56 -3.02 1.73 -6.41
C VAL A 56 -4.08 2.33 -5.49
N TRP A 57 -3.70 2.79 -4.31
CA TRP A 57 -4.64 3.40 -3.37
C TRP A 57 -4.28 4.86 -3.13
N LEU A 58 -5.31 5.71 -3.17
CA LEU A 58 -5.17 7.13 -2.85
C LEU A 58 -5.76 7.40 -1.47
N VAL A 59 -4.99 8.04 -0.60
CA VAL A 59 -5.38 8.42 0.76
C VAL A 59 -5.24 9.92 0.93
N ARG A 60 -6.34 10.63 1.26
CA ARG A 60 -6.36 12.09 1.33
C ARG A 60 -6.88 12.60 2.68
N GLY A 61 -6.13 13.46 3.31
CA GLY A 61 -6.52 14.12 4.57
C GLY A 61 -5.32 14.75 5.26
N GLY A 62 -5.59 15.65 6.21
CA GLY A 62 -4.57 16.22 7.06
C GLY A 62 -3.42 16.96 6.40
N GLY A 63 -3.65 17.51 5.24
CA GLY A 63 -2.59 18.14 4.46
C GLY A 63 -1.73 17.18 3.65
N HIS A 64 -2.05 15.86 3.67
CA HIS A 64 -1.37 14.83 2.90
C HIS A 64 -2.23 14.31 1.75
N THR A 65 -1.57 14.02 0.64
CA THR A 65 -2.09 13.29 -0.52
C THR A 65 -1.14 12.13 -0.75
N ILE A 66 -1.55 10.94 -0.33
CA ILE A 66 -0.70 9.77 -0.25
C ILE A 66 -1.12 8.76 -1.32
N VAL A 67 -0.18 8.23 -2.06
CA VAL A 67 -0.39 7.06 -2.93
C VAL A 67 0.27 5.87 -2.27
N VAL A 68 -0.51 4.80 -2.02
CA VAL A 68 0.01 3.53 -1.52
C VAL A 68 0.15 2.61 -2.72
N ASP A 69 1.34 2.10 -2.92
CA ASP A 69 1.88 1.51 -4.12
C ASP A 69 1.75 2.41 -5.36
N SER A 70 2.63 2.28 -6.32
CA SER A 70 2.72 3.21 -7.44
C SER A 70 2.37 2.58 -8.79
N GLY A 71 2.10 1.28 -8.80
CA GLY A 71 1.84 0.57 -10.05
C GLY A 71 3.06 0.44 -10.94
N PHE A 72 2.81 0.15 -12.22
CA PHE A 72 3.86 0.08 -13.24
C PHE A 72 3.45 0.83 -14.50
N TYR A 73 4.44 1.18 -15.34
CA TYR A 73 4.17 1.80 -16.64
C TYR A 73 5.20 1.42 -17.72
N ARG A 74 6.29 0.74 -17.36
CA ARG A 74 7.34 0.36 -18.32
C ARG A 74 6.85 -0.73 -19.28
N PRO A 75 7.19 -0.64 -20.58
CA PRO A 75 6.56 -1.44 -21.62
C PRO A 75 6.90 -2.93 -21.60
N GLN A 76 8.00 -3.33 -20.93
CA GLN A 76 8.40 -4.75 -20.85
C GLN A 76 7.34 -5.65 -20.21
N PHE A 77 6.49 -5.10 -19.34
CA PHE A 77 5.46 -5.87 -18.63
C PHE A 77 4.21 -6.15 -19.47
N PHE A 78 3.89 -5.28 -20.44
CA PHE A 78 2.62 -5.34 -21.16
C PHE A 78 2.42 -6.66 -21.91
N LYS A 79 3.44 -7.14 -22.61
CA LYS A 79 3.33 -8.37 -23.39
C LYS A 79 3.41 -9.62 -22.52
N SER A 80 4.35 -9.66 -21.57
CA SER A 80 4.58 -10.82 -20.71
C SER A 80 3.39 -11.11 -19.81
N TRP A 81 2.69 -10.09 -19.32
CA TRP A 81 1.54 -10.19 -18.44
C TRP A 81 0.19 -10.03 -19.14
N LYS A 82 0.15 -9.87 -20.49
CA LYS A 82 -1.09 -9.66 -21.27
C LYS A 82 -1.95 -8.52 -20.73
N VAL A 83 -1.31 -7.43 -20.33
CA VAL A 83 -1.98 -6.30 -19.67
C VAL A 83 -3.09 -5.73 -20.54
N ALA A 84 -4.28 -5.58 -19.98
CA ALA A 84 -5.47 -4.98 -20.59
C ALA A 84 -5.95 -3.75 -19.81
N ASP A 85 -6.79 -2.94 -20.44
CA ASP A 85 -7.42 -1.74 -19.83
C ASP A 85 -6.42 -0.78 -19.15
N PHE A 86 -5.21 -0.71 -19.66
CA PHE A 86 -4.13 0.05 -19.05
C PHE A 86 -4.34 1.55 -19.15
N VAL A 87 -4.14 2.20 -18.02
CA VAL A 87 -4.00 3.66 -17.87
C VAL A 87 -2.77 3.89 -17.01
N ARG A 88 -1.91 4.81 -17.40
CA ARG A 88 -0.70 5.09 -16.61
C ARG A 88 -1.09 5.44 -15.16
N PRO A 89 -0.41 4.93 -14.12
CA PRO A 89 -0.85 5.07 -12.72
C PRO A 89 -1.13 6.51 -12.29
N ASP A 90 -0.32 7.48 -12.68
CA ASP A 90 -0.53 8.89 -12.37
C ASP A 90 -1.78 9.48 -13.07
N GLU A 91 -2.06 9.05 -14.32
CA GLU A 91 -3.29 9.41 -15.02
C GLU A 91 -4.52 8.75 -14.38
N ALA A 92 -4.37 7.52 -13.88
CA ALA A 92 -5.43 6.86 -13.12
C ALA A 92 -5.72 7.57 -11.79
N VAL A 93 -4.69 8.00 -11.07
CA VAL A 93 -4.82 8.85 -9.87
C VAL A 93 -5.48 10.18 -10.19
N ALA A 94 -5.18 10.78 -11.35
CA ALA A 94 -5.81 12.03 -11.78
C ALA A 94 -7.33 11.91 -11.99
N ARG A 95 -7.87 10.71 -12.26
CA ARG A 95 -9.33 10.45 -12.31
C ARG A 95 -10.00 10.66 -10.94
N ALA A 96 -9.25 10.53 -9.84
CA ALA A 96 -9.71 10.86 -8.50
C ALA A 96 -9.50 12.36 -8.14
N GLY A 97 -9.16 13.21 -9.12
CA GLY A 97 -9.00 14.65 -8.97
C GLY A 97 -7.69 15.07 -8.29
N VAL A 98 -6.61 14.31 -8.46
CA VAL A 98 -5.29 14.60 -7.90
C VAL A 98 -4.26 14.62 -9.02
N LYS A 99 -3.51 15.71 -9.13
CA LYS A 99 -2.38 15.78 -10.07
C LYS A 99 -1.14 15.10 -9.46
N PRO A 100 -0.25 14.51 -10.28
CA PRO A 100 0.96 13.86 -9.80
C PRO A 100 1.83 14.74 -8.89
N GLU A 101 1.90 16.05 -9.18
CA GLU A 101 2.68 17.02 -8.41
C GLU A 101 2.06 17.40 -7.07
N GLU A 102 0.80 17.01 -6.82
CA GLU A 102 0.07 17.21 -5.56
C GLU A 102 0.24 16.04 -4.60
N VAL A 103 0.81 14.91 -5.08
CA VAL A 103 1.13 13.77 -4.23
C VAL A 103 2.30 14.13 -3.33
N THR A 104 2.06 14.08 -2.03
CA THR A 104 3.06 14.41 -1.00
C THR A 104 3.89 13.21 -0.58
N ASP A 105 3.29 12.02 -0.62
CA ASP A 105 3.89 10.79 -0.12
C ASP A 105 3.54 9.61 -1.02
N VAL A 106 4.50 8.71 -1.25
CA VAL A 106 4.30 7.37 -1.81
C VAL A 106 4.72 6.36 -0.75
N ILE A 107 3.83 5.45 -0.39
CA ILE A 107 4.13 4.35 0.54
C ILE A 107 4.22 3.07 -0.29
N LEU A 108 5.41 2.52 -0.45
CA LEU A 108 5.61 1.24 -1.12
C LEU A 108 5.40 0.12 -0.10
N THR A 109 4.44 -0.76 -0.39
CA THR A 109 4.22 -1.93 0.45
C THR A 109 5.33 -2.94 0.29
N HIS A 110 5.92 -3.03 -0.90
CA HIS A 110 7.06 -3.86 -1.23
C HIS A 110 7.67 -3.45 -2.58
N ALA A 111 8.74 -4.10 -2.98
CA ALA A 111 9.58 -3.68 -4.10
C ALA A 111 9.28 -4.39 -5.44
N HIS A 112 8.19 -5.19 -5.57
CA HIS A 112 7.84 -5.77 -6.85
C HIS A 112 7.49 -4.69 -7.88
N TRP A 113 7.77 -5.00 -9.16
CA TRP A 113 7.62 -4.10 -10.29
C TRP A 113 6.22 -3.48 -10.42
N ASP A 114 5.17 -4.23 -10.12
CA ASP A 114 3.78 -3.78 -10.21
C ASP A 114 3.32 -2.91 -9.02
N HIS A 115 4.22 -2.67 -8.07
CA HIS A 115 4.02 -1.78 -6.92
C HIS A 115 5.02 -0.62 -6.89
N ALA A 116 6.24 -0.81 -7.38
CA ALA A 116 7.33 0.16 -7.23
C ALA A 116 7.68 0.93 -8.51
N ASP A 117 7.41 0.38 -9.72
CA ASP A 117 7.85 0.92 -11.01
C ASP A 117 7.35 2.35 -11.28
N GLY A 118 6.14 2.68 -10.82
CA GLY A 118 5.54 4.00 -11.01
C GLY A 118 5.90 5.05 -9.96
N ALA A 119 6.83 4.79 -9.03
CA ALA A 119 7.15 5.73 -7.96
C ALA A 119 7.74 7.06 -8.47
N ASP A 120 8.43 7.04 -9.60
CA ASP A 120 9.00 8.22 -10.25
C ASP A 120 7.97 9.11 -10.97
N LEU A 121 6.73 8.61 -11.16
CA LEU A 121 5.61 9.39 -11.70
C LEU A 121 5.11 10.46 -10.72
N PHE A 122 5.52 10.40 -9.44
CA PHE A 122 5.15 11.35 -8.39
C PHE A 122 6.36 12.17 -7.92
N PRO A 123 6.78 13.17 -8.70
CA PRO A 123 8.13 13.78 -8.61
C PRO A 123 8.41 14.53 -7.32
N LYS A 124 7.37 14.96 -6.58
CA LYS A 124 7.51 15.71 -5.32
C LYS A 124 7.32 14.85 -4.07
N ALA A 125 6.92 13.58 -4.26
CA ALA A 125 6.58 12.72 -3.16
C ALA A 125 7.79 12.31 -2.31
N GLN A 126 7.60 12.26 -0.99
CA GLN A 126 8.44 11.50 -0.09
C GLN A 126 8.10 10.02 -0.25
N VAL A 127 9.08 9.15 -0.27
CA VAL A 127 8.89 7.71 -0.49
C VAL A 127 9.14 6.95 0.81
N TRP A 128 8.22 6.06 1.19
CA TRP A 128 8.29 5.29 2.43
C TRP A 128 8.36 3.79 2.09
N ILE A 129 9.35 3.09 2.63
CA ILE A 129 9.53 1.65 2.44
C ILE A 129 10.16 1.04 3.68
N GLN A 130 9.94 -0.25 3.93
CA GLN A 130 10.64 -0.93 5.01
C GLN A 130 12.15 -0.94 4.77
N LYS A 131 12.90 -0.63 5.81
CA LYS A 131 14.36 -0.56 5.82
C LYS A 131 15.02 -1.84 5.33
N GLU A 132 14.52 -2.99 5.80
CA GLU A 132 15.07 -4.30 5.43
C GLU A 132 14.69 -4.69 3.99
N GLU A 133 13.52 -4.27 3.48
CA GLU A 133 13.13 -4.42 2.07
C GLU A 133 14.12 -3.67 1.17
N TYR A 134 14.32 -2.38 1.44
CA TYR A 134 15.26 -1.54 0.70
C TYR A 134 16.69 -2.11 0.74
N ARG A 135 17.20 -2.46 1.92
CA ARG A 135 18.57 -2.97 2.08
C ARG A 135 18.81 -4.26 1.32
N TYR A 136 17.87 -5.19 1.42
CA TYR A 136 18.00 -6.47 0.77
C TYR A 136 17.99 -6.32 -0.76
N TYR A 137 17.02 -5.58 -1.32
CA TYR A 137 16.87 -5.46 -2.77
C TYR A 137 17.82 -4.46 -3.43
N THR A 138 18.47 -3.60 -2.68
CA THR A 138 19.57 -2.76 -3.23
C THR A 138 20.95 -3.41 -3.10
N ALA A 139 21.08 -4.57 -2.43
CA ALA A 139 22.36 -5.22 -2.19
C ALA A 139 22.30 -6.75 -2.33
N ASP A 140 21.89 -7.45 -1.26
CA ASP A 140 22.06 -8.91 -1.11
C ASP A 140 21.23 -9.72 -2.11
N ALA A 141 20.08 -9.21 -2.54
CA ALA A 141 19.21 -9.87 -3.51
C ALA A 141 19.88 -10.16 -4.86
N TRP A 142 20.90 -9.41 -5.23
CA TRP A 142 21.63 -9.50 -6.50
C TRP A 142 22.90 -10.35 -6.41
N GLN A 143 23.21 -10.90 -5.23
CA GLN A 143 24.34 -11.81 -5.04
C GLN A 143 23.97 -13.24 -5.49
N PRO A 144 24.92 -14.17 -5.66
CA PRO A 144 24.67 -15.51 -6.22
C PRO A 144 23.55 -16.30 -5.54
N ASP A 145 23.36 -16.15 -4.23
CA ASP A 145 22.30 -16.83 -3.46
C ASP A 145 21.08 -15.93 -3.19
N GLY A 146 21.07 -14.73 -3.77
CA GLY A 146 20.01 -13.75 -3.59
C GLY A 146 18.74 -14.08 -4.37
N LYS A 147 17.61 -13.53 -3.93
CA LYS A 147 16.30 -13.71 -4.56
C LYS A 147 15.74 -12.35 -4.93
N HIS A 148 15.62 -12.09 -6.23
CA HIS A 148 15.12 -10.82 -6.78
C HIS A 148 14.03 -11.02 -7.84
N GLY A 149 13.34 -12.17 -7.83
CA GLY A 149 12.22 -12.40 -8.75
C GLY A 149 11.12 -11.34 -8.57
N GLY A 150 10.71 -10.72 -9.68
CA GLY A 150 9.74 -9.62 -9.67
C GLY A 150 10.29 -8.25 -9.26
N ILE A 151 11.61 -8.13 -9.05
CA ILE A 151 12.27 -6.86 -8.74
C ILE A 151 12.99 -6.35 -9.99
N GLU A 152 12.78 -5.08 -10.32
CA GLU A 152 13.44 -4.44 -11.46
C GLU A 152 14.64 -3.61 -11.00
N PRO A 153 15.80 -3.72 -11.68
CA PRO A 153 17.00 -2.94 -11.34
C PRO A 153 16.77 -1.43 -11.38
N GLU A 154 15.95 -0.97 -12.33
CA GLU A 154 15.60 0.44 -12.51
C GLU A 154 14.86 1.01 -11.31
N ASP A 155 13.98 0.21 -10.69
CA ASP A 155 13.23 0.63 -9.50
C ASP A 155 14.17 0.77 -8.30
N MET A 156 15.12 -0.17 -8.16
CA MET A 156 16.14 -0.08 -7.12
C MET A 156 17.07 1.12 -7.33
N ALA A 157 17.43 1.43 -8.58
CA ALA A 157 18.21 2.61 -8.91
C ALA A 157 17.44 3.91 -8.58
N TYR A 158 16.12 3.94 -8.83
CA TYR A 158 15.26 5.06 -8.41
C TYR A 158 15.25 5.21 -6.89
N LEU A 159 15.03 4.14 -6.14
CA LEU A 159 15.01 4.19 -4.67
C LEU A 159 16.36 4.63 -4.09
N LEU A 160 17.48 4.19 -4.67
CA LEU A 160 18.81 4.66 -4.27
C LEU A 160 18.98 6.16 -4.52
N ARG A 161 18.52 6.65 -5.68
CA ARG A 161 18.54 8.09 -6.00
C ARG A 161 17.65 8.88 -5.04
N ALA A 162 16.42 8.44 -4.80
CA ALA A 162 15.51 9.08 -3.84
C ALA A 162 16.12 9.15 -2.43
N ASN A 163 16.86 8.11 -2.02
CA ASN A 163 17.57 8.07 -0.74
C ASN A 163 18.69 9.12 -0.68
N THR A 164 19.50 9.22 -1.73
CA THR A 164 20.60 10.21 -1.79
C THR A 164 20.10 11.65 -1.93
N GLU A 165 18.90 11.85 -2.46
CA GLU A 165 18.21 13.13 -2.53
C GLU A 165 17.47 13.50 -1.21
N GLY A 166 17.47 12.62 -0.21
CA GLY A 166 16.80 12.85 1.07
C GLY A 166 15.27 12.72 1.00
N ARG A 167 14.72 12.06 -0.03
CA ARG A 167 13.28 11.83 -0.22
C ARG A 167 12.83 10.43 0.18
N LEU A 168 13.73 9.51 0.51
CA LEU A 168 13.39 8.15 0.94
C LEU A 168 13.41 8.05 2.47
N HIS A 169 12.32 7.57 3.02
CA HIS A 169 12.16 7.28 4.45
C HIS A 169 12.18 5.77 4.71
N LEU A 170 13.21 5.31 5.40
CA LEU A 170 13.37 3.91 5.77
C LEU A 170 12.63 3.63 7.08
N VAL A 171 11.57 2.85 7.00
CA VAL A 171 10.76 2.46 8.16
C VAL A 171 11.35 1.21 8.79
N ASP A 172 11.49 1.20 10.11
CA ASP A 172 12.03 0.06 10.86
C ASP A 172 10.88 -0.59 11.65
N GLY A 173 10.33 -1.65 11.11
CA GLY A 173 9.24 -2.41 11.71
C GLY A 173 7.88 -1.70 11.69
N ASP A 174 7.04 -2.04 12.67
CA ASP A 174 5.72 -1.44 12.83
C ASP A 174 5.80 -0.01 13.34
N ARG A 175 5.23 0.94 12.61
CA ARG A 175 5.34 2.35 12.98
C ARG A 175 4.17 3.18 12.48
N GLU A 176 3.79 4.19 13.24
CA GLU A 176 3.03 5.33 12.72
C GLU A 176 4.01 6.26 12.00
N ILE A 177 3.81 6.42 10.69
CA ILE A 177 4.70 7.21 9.81
C ILE A 177 4.18 8.62 9.59
N LEU A 178 2.86 8.78 9.62
CA LEU A 178 2.15 10.07 9.59
C LEU A 178 0.97 9.95 10.57
N PRO A 179 0.44 11.06 11.13
CA PRO A 179 -0.69 11.00 12.05
C PRO A 179 -1.87 10.22 11.46
N GLY A 180 -2.24 9.08 12.07
CA GLY A 180 -3.31 8.20 11.60
C GLY A 180 -2.96 7.27 10.43
N ILE A 181 -1.71 7.23 9.98
CA ILE A 181 -1.17 6.29 8.99
C ILE A 181 -0.11 5.42 9.65
N ARG A 182 -0.41 4.14 9.78
CA ARG A 182 0.52 3.16 10.35
C ARG A 182 0.89 2.10 9.33
N VAL A 183 2.14 1.71 9.33
CA VAL A 183 2.63 0.56 8.57
C VAL A 183 2.98 -0.58 9.52
N PHE A 184 2.82 -1.80 9.04
CA PHE A 184 3.08 -3.03 9.79
C PHE A 184 3.87 -3.98 8.92
N ILE A 185 4.81 -4.70 9.51
CA ILE A 185 5.49 -5.81 8.86
C ILE A 185 4.44 -6.82 8.39
N GLY A 186 4.52 -7.19 7.15
CA GLY A 186 3.59 -8.09 6.48
C GLY A 186 3.98 -9.56 6.56
N GLY A 187 3.37 -10.36 5.68
CA GLY A 187 3.48 -11.80 5.65
C GLY A 187 4.60 -12.34 4.77
N ARG A 188 5.70 -11.61 4.61
CA ARG A 188 6.86 -12.02 3.82
C ARG A 188 6.53 -12.47 2.39
N HIS A 189 5.66 -11.74 1.73
CA HIS A 189 5.46 -11.84 0.29
C HIS A 189 6.78 -11.54 -0.45
N THR A 190 7.45 -10.46 -0.04
CA THR A 190 8.85 -10.17 -0.36
C THR A 190 9.70 -10.25 0.92
N PHE A 191 10.95 -9.84 0.87
CA PHE A 191 11.87 -9.98 2.01
C PHE A 191 11.34 -9.32 3.29
N ALA A 192 10.79 -8.12 3.18
CA ALA A 192 10.19 -7.37 4.29
C ALA A 192 8.98 -6.54 3.82
N SER A 193 8.02 -7.18 3.13
CA SER A 193 6.79 -6.53 2.73
C SER A 193 6.03 -5.97 3.94
N GLN A 194 5.28 -4.89 3.71
CA GLN A 194 4.44 -4.23 4.73
C GLN A 194 2.99 -4.09 4.22
N TYR A 195 2.07 -3.78 5.14
CA TYR A 195 0.73 -3.32 4.83
C TYR A 195 0.43 -2.03 5.62
N VAL A 196 -0.59 -1.30 5.17
CA VAL A 196 -0.89 0.04 5.69
C VAL A 196 -2.25 0.03 6.39
N SER A 197 -2.31 0.61 7.59
CA SER A 197 -3.58 0.93 8.27
C SER A 197 -3.80 2.44 8.25
N VAL A 198 -4.98 2.84 7.82
CA VAL A 198 -5.40 4.24 7.67
C VAL A 198 -6.56 4.52 8.62
N THR A 199 -6.47 5.56 9.43
CA THR A 199 -7.60 6.08 10.21
C THR A 199 -8.55 6.81 9.26
N ALA A 200 -9.58 6.12 8.77
CA ALA A 200 -10.52 6.66 7.81
C ALA A 200 -11.86 7.02 8.45
N LYS A 201 -12.74 7.74 7.71
CA LYS A 201 -14.06 8.18 8.21
C LYS A 201 -14.96 7.01 8.64
N PRO A 202 -15.04 5.88 7.92
CA PRO A 202 -15.87 4.75 8.34
C PRO A 202 -15.26 3.94 9.50
N GLY A 203 -14.04 4.25 9.89
CA GLY A 203 -13.20 3.51 10.83
C GLY A 203 -11.87 3.12 10.19
N PRO A 204 -11.02 2.37 10.88
CA PRO A 204 -9.74 1.95 10.30
C PRO A 204 -9.93 1.12 9.02
N VAL A 205 -9.15 1.45 7.99
CA VAL A 205 -9.04 0.71 6.72
C VAL A 205 -7.65 0.11 6.65
N VAL A 206 -7.54 -1.15 6.29
CA VAL A 206 -6.27 -1.84 6.07
C VAL A 206 -6.08 -2.05 4.57
N LEU A 207 -5.03 -1.49 4.00
CA LEU A 207 -4.58 -1.75 2.65
C LEU A 207 -3.57 -2.89 2.72
N ALA A 208 -4.05 -4.11 2.47
CA ALA A 208 -3.27 -5.33 2.65
C ALA A 208 -2.21 -5.52 1.56
N SER A 209 -2.47 -4.97 0.36
CA SER A 209 -1.64 -5.21 -0.82
C SER A 209 -1.38 -6.72 -1.00
N ASP A 210 -0.20 -7.13 -1.36
CA ASP A 210 0.14 -8.52 -1.64
C ASP A 210 0.35 -9.41 -0.40
N ASN A 211 0.10 -8.87 0.78
CA ASN A 211 -0.08 -9.73 1.96
C ASN A 211 -1.41 -10.50 1.92
N MET A 212 -2.33 -10.08 1.03
CA MET A 212 -3.61 -10.71 0.74
C MET A 212 -4.01 -10.37 -0.70
N TYR A 213 -3.89 -11.29 -1.64
CA TYR A 213 -4.21 -11.05 -3.05
C TYR A 213 -5.71 -10.92 -3.31
N LEU A 214 -6.50 -11.82 -2.73
CA LEU A 214 -7.94 -11.89 -2.88
C LEU A 214 -8.62 -11.94 -1.51
N TYR A 215 -9.87 -11.53 -1.43
CA TYR A 215 -10.68 -11.71 -0.22
C TYR A 215 -10.74 -13.17 0.22
N GLU A 216 -10.68 -14.10 -0.74
CA GLU A 216 -10.66 -15.53 -0.48
C GLU A 216 -9.50 -15.97 0.43
N ASN A 217 -8.34 -15.28 0.40
CA ASN A 217 -7.24 -15.56 1.33
C ASN A 217 -7.70 -15.38 2.79
N LEU A 218 -8.42 -14.29 3.07
CA LEU A 218 -8.92 -13.97 4.40
C LEU A 218 -10.10 -14.83 4.79
N ASP A 219 -11.07 -15.02 3.86
CA ASP A 219 -12.31 -15.73 4.10
C ASP A 219 -12.08 -17.22 4.43
N LYS A 220 -11.10 -17.84 3.73
CA LYS A 220 -10.71 -19.24 3.93
C LYS A 220 -9.54 -19.42 4.89
N HIS A 221 -8.93 -18.32 5.34
CA HIS A 221 -7.69 -18.29 6.14
C HIS A 221 -6.60 -19.17 5.50
N VAL A 222 -6.30 -18.87 4.23
CA VAL A 222 -5.27 -19.58 3.46
C VAL A 222 -4.18 -18.58 3.06
N PRO A 223 -2.90 -19.00 3.07
CA PRO A 223 -1.83 -18.10 2.69
C PRO A 223 -1.86 -17.78 1.21
N ILE A 224 -1.26 -16.65 0.86
CA ILE A 224 -0.95 -16.33 -0.53
C ILE A 224 0.00 -17.40 -1.11
N ALA A 225 -0.06 -17.61 -2.43
CA ALA A 225 0.78 -18.60 -3.11
C ALA A 225 2.26 -18.21 -3.09
N GLN A 226 2.55 -16.92 -3.22
CA GLN A 226 3.92 -16.38 -3.30
C GLN A 226 4.30 -15.72 -1.98
N THR A 227 4.84 -16.51 -1.06
CA THR A 227 5.39 -16.01 0.21
C THR A 227 6.62 -16.83 0.61
N PHE A 228 7.60 -16.17 1.20
CA PHE A 228 8.76 -16.84 1.83
C PHE A 228 8.39 -17.60 3.10
N ASP A 229 7.25 -17.25 3.73
CA ASP A 229 6.82 -17.84 5.00
C ASP A 229 5.28 -17.81 5.13
N ALA A 230 4.66 -18.97 4.88
CA ALA A 230 3.21 -19.12 4.94
C ALA A 230 2.63 -18.88 6.35
N ALA A 231 3.35 -19.26 7.40
CA ALA A 231 2.90 -19.03 8.77
C ALA A 231 2.90 -17.53 9.11
N SER A 232 3.95 -16.82 8.69
CA SER A 232 4.01 -15.36 8.82
C SER A 232 2.87 -14.66 8.05
N ASN A 233 2.52 -15.18 6.85
CA ASN A 233 1.41 -14.61 6.08
C ASN A 233 0.06 -14.80 6.77
N LEU A 234 -0.22 -15.97 7.32
CA LEU A 234 -1.44 -16.20 8.11
C LEU A 234 -1.49 -15.33 9.37
N ALA A 235 -0.37 -15.20 10.08
CA ALA A 235 -0.28 -14.31 11.24
C ALA A 235 -0.56 -12.85 10.87
N ALA A 236 -0.10 -12.38 9.70
CA ALA A 236 -0.39 -11.05 9.20
C ALA A 236 -1.89 -10.88 8.90
N GLN A 237 -2.56 -11.88 8.27
CA GLN A 237 -4.00 -11.88 8.04
C GLN A 237 -4.79 -11.80 9.35
N ASP A 238 -4.40 -12.59 10.36
CA ASP A 238 -5.06 -12.55 11.68
C ASP A 238 -4.89 -11.19 12.35
N ARG A 239 -3.69 -10.62 12.25
CA ARG A 239 -3.43 -9.28 12.79
C ARG A 239 -4.27 -8.21 12.08
N MET A 240 -4.41 -8.24 10.76
CA MET A 240 -5.26 -7.31 10.01
C MET A 240 -6.70 -7.31 10.54
N LYS A 241 -7.26 -8.50 10.86
CA LYS A 241 -8.61 -8.63 11.46
C LYS A 241 -8.73 -7.87 12.79
N THR A 242 -7.66 -7.77 13.58
CA THR A 242 -7.69 -7.04 14.86
C THR A 242 -7.67 -5.52 14.70
N LEU A 243 -7.28 -5.02 13.53
CA LEU A 243 -7.15 -3.58 13.27
C LEU A 243 -8.45 -2.93 12.79
N VAL A 244 -9.41 -3.71 12.29
CA VAL A 244 -10.68 -3.23 11.76
C VAL A 244 -11.86 -3.76 12.55
N LYS A 245 -12.99 -3.05 12.52
CA LYS A 245 -14.24 -3.53 13.11
C LYS A 245 -15.02 -4.45 12.17
N ASP A 246 -14.88 -4.20 10.87
CA ASP A 246 -15.54 -4.95 9.80
C ASP A 246 -14.47 -5.41 8.80
N PRO A 247 -14.29 -6.74 8.60
CA PRO A 247 -13.30 -7.28 7.66
C PRO A 247 -13.43 -6.78 6.21
N ARG A 248 -14.59 -6.24 5.81
CA ARG A 248 -14.76 -5.62 4.49
C ARG A 248 -13.77 -4.48 4.23
N PHE A 249 -13.25 -3.86 5.30
CA PHE A 249 -12.25 -2.78 5.23
C PHE A 249 -10.80 -3.29 5.24
N ILE A 250 -10.57 -4.58 5.06
CA ILE A 250 -9.25 -5.13 4.71
C ILE A 250 -9.23 -5.29 3.19
N ILE A 251 -8.49 -4.45 2.52
CA ILE A 251 -8.50 -4.31 1.05
C ILE A 251 -7.36 -5.13 0.45
N PRO A 252 -7.66 -6.17 -0.35
CA PRO A 252 -6.65 -7.01 -1.00
C PRO A 252 -5.94 -6.29 -2.16
N GLY A 253 -4.78 -6.84 -2.56
CA GLY A 253 -3.93 -6.27 -3.61
C GLY A 253 -4.55 -6.32 -5.00
N HIS A 254 -5.18 -7.45 -5.37
CA HIS A 254 -5.53 -7.73 -6.75
C HIS A 254 -6.96 -8.20 -7.01
N ASP A 255 -7.84 -8.18 -5.99
CA ASP A 255 -9.20 -8.67 -6.14
C ASP A 255 -10.09 -7.68 -6.91
N PRO A 256 -10.64 -8.02 -8.08
CA PRO A 256 -11.54 -7.15 -8.83
C PRO A 256 -12.84 -6.84 -8.05
N ALA A 257 -13.21 -7.66 -7.06
CA ALA A 257 -14.38 -7.42 -6.23
C ALA A 257 -14.28 -6.11 -5.42
N VAL A 258 -13.08 -5.57 -5.19
CA VAL A 258 -12.89 -4.24 -4.57
C VAL A 258 -13.69 -3.18 -5.33
N LEU A 259 -13.68 -3.23 -6.66
CA LEU A 259 -14.34 -2.23 -7.53
C LEU A 259 -15.87 -2.32 -7.53
N THR A 260 -16.42 -3.40 -7.00
CA THR A 260 -17.88 -3.62 -6.92
C THR A 260 -18.43 -3.59 -5.51
N ARG A 261 -17.56 -3.74 -4.49
CA ARG A 261 -17.94 -3.71 -3.07
C ARG A 261 -18.10 -2.30 -2.52
N PHE A 262 -17.54 -1.30 -3.21
CA PHE A 262 -17.51 0.09 -2.75
C PHE A 262 -18.10 1.03 -3.80
N PRO A 263 -18.62 2.21 -3.38
CA PRO A 263 -19.21 3.18 -4.30
C PRO A 263 -18.23 3.65 -5.37
N LYS A 264 -18.64 3.57 -6.63
CA LYS A 264 -17.89 4.11 -7.77
C LYS A 264 -17.98 5.64 -7.75
N VAL A 265 -16.82 6.31 -7.85
CA VAL A 265 -16.72 7.79 -7.89
C VAL A 265 -16.21 8.31 -9.24
N ALA A 266 -15.42 7.50 -9.95
CA ALA A 266 -14.99 7.76 -11.32
C ALA A 266 -14.73 6.42 -12.03
N ASP A 267 -14.33 6.47 -13.30
CA ASP A 267 -14.00 5.24 -14.02
C ASP A 267 -12.74 4.58 -13.43
N GLY A 268 -12.85 3.31 -13.03
CA GLY A 268 -11.80 2.58 -12.33
C GLY A 268 -11.55 3.03 -10.89
N VAL A 269 -12.35 3.96 -10.31
CA VAL A 269 -12.13 4.52 -8.97
C VAL A 269 -13.33 4.26 -8.08
N VAL A 270 -13.10 3.66 -6.92
CA VAL A 270 -14.10 3.49 -5.86
C VAL A 270 -13.62 4.12 -4.56
N ARG A 271 -14.56 4.59 -3.72
CA ARG A 271 -14.29 5.13 -2.40
C ARG A 271 -14.54 4.08 -1.34
N ILE A 272 -13.58 3.86 -0.47
CA ILE A 272 -13.65 2.89 0.62
C ILE A 272 -14.41 3.54 1.80
N GLU A 273 -15.73 3.24 1.91
CA GLU A 273 -16.64 3.79 2.94
C GLU A 273 -17.75 2.81 3.38
#